data_55f285c208f6b66ff70197d07f9a0df5
#
_entry.id   55f285c208f6b66ff70197d07f9a0df5
#
_cell.length_a   1.000
_cell.length_b   1.000
_cell.length_c   1.000
_cell.angle_alpha   90.00
_cell.angle_beta   90.00
_cell.angle_gamma   90.00
#
_symmetry.space_group_name_H-M   'P 1'
#
loop_
_entity.id
_entity.type
_entity.pdbx_description
1 polymer ?
#
loop_
_entity_poly.entity_id
_entity_poly.type
_entity_poly.pdbx_seq_one_letter_code
_entity_poly.pdbx_strand_id
1 'polypeptide(L)'
;ASGKFVETVYIPDGDRATLCVSSQVGCKMNCLFCQTGKQGFEGNLTAADILNQIYSLPEISSLTNIVFMGQGEPMDNLDNVLRATQVLTADWGYQWSPKRITVSSVGIKNKLKRFLDESECHIAISMHSPLHEQRLTLMPAERQMAIADVVALLKQYDFTHQRRCSFEYIVFGGVNDSMVHAREIVRLVEGLECRVNLIRFHTIPDVPLHGADDKKMEVLRDYLTKHGVFTTIRASRGQDIFAACGLLTTAKKNHEV
;
A
#
# COMPACT_ATOMS: atom_id res chain seq x y z
N ALA A 1 -14.67 -24.53 0.46
CA ALA A 1 -13.39 -23.83 0.50
C ALA A 1 -12.67 -24.02 -0.85
N SER A 2 -12.16 -22.95 -1.45
CA SER A 2 -11.52 -22.99 -2.77
C SER A 2 -10.13 -23.67 -2.76
N GLY A 3 -9.60 -24.05 -1.60
CA GLY A 3 -8.24 -24.54 -1.42
C GLY A 3 -7.15 -23.50 -1.65
N LYS A 4 -7.53 -22.21 -1.78
CA LYS A 4 -6.60 -21.09 -1.94
C LYS A 4 -6.33 -20.43 -0.59
N PHE A 5 -5.13 -19.88 -0.46
CA PHE A 5 -4.68 -19.23 0.78
C PHE A 5 -4.23 -17.81 0.49
N VAL A 6 -4.41 -16.94 1.47
CA VAL A 6 -3.85 -15.59 1.51
C VAL A 6 -3.22 -15.36 2.87
N GLU A 7 -2.24 -14.48 2.90
CA GLU A 7 -1.60 -14.05 4.15
C GLU A 7 -2.26 -12.78 4.66
N THR A 8 -2.40 -12.73 5.98
CA THR A 8 -2.87 -11.57 6.74
C THR A 8 -1.89 -11.32 7.87
N VAL A 9 -1.51 -10.07 8.11
CA VAL A 9 -0.45 -9.74 9.07
C VAL A 9 -1.01 -8.86 10.19
N TYR A 10 -0.97 -9.37 11.41
CA TYR A 10 -1.24 -8.60 12.61
C TYR A 10 0.02 -7.87 13.08
N ILE A 11 -0.08 -6.57 13.25
CA ILE A 11 1.05 -5.67 13.56
C ILE A 11 0.72 -4.89 14.84
N PRO A 12 1.10 -5.38 16.02
CA PRO A 12 0.98 -4.64 17.28
C PRO A 12 2.05 -3.53 17.36
N ASP A 13 1.69 -2.40 17.98
CA ASP A 13 2.54 -1.22 18.15
C ASP A 13 2.08 -0.37 19.34
N GLY A 14 2.49 -0.70 20.54
CA GLY A 14 1.98 -0.08 21.76
C GLY A 14 0.46 -0.19 21.85
N ASP A 15 -0.22 0.95 21.99
CA ASP A 15 -1.69 1.03 22.02
C ASP A 15 -2.34 0.89 20.63
N ARG A 16 -1.55 0.73 19.58
CA ARG A 16 -2.02 0.56 18.21
C ARG A 16 -1.82 -0.87 17.74
N ALA A 17 -2.86 -1.44 17.15
CA ALA A 17 -2.80 -2.72 16.46
C ALA A 17 -3.38 -2.59 15.05
N THR A 18 -2.59 -2.91 14.05
CA THR A 18 -2.97 -2.80 12.64
C THR A 18 -3.06 -4.19 12.02
N LEU A 19 -4.16 -4.47 11.31
CA LEU A 19 -4.27 -5.67 10.49
C LEU A 19 -4.02 -5.29 9.02
N CYS A 20 -3.04 -5.94 8.40
CA CYS A 20 -2.78 -5.87 6.97
C CYS A 20 -3.55 -7.01 6.29
N VAL A 21 -4.56 -6.65 5.49
CA VAL A 21 -5.43 -7.61 4.79
C VAL A 21 -5.12 -7.68 3.31
N SER A 22 -5.37 -8.87 2.73
CA SER A 22 -5.25 -9.14 1.30
C SER A 22 -6.58 -8.90 0.59
N SER A 23 -6.53 -8.48 -0.66
CA SER A 23 -7.70 -8.26 -1.53
C SER A 23 -7.83 -9.29 -2.65
N GLN A 24 -6.75 -10.00 -2.97
CA GLN A 24 -6.69 -11.01 -4.03
C GLN A 24 -5.79 -12.17 -3.59
N VAL A 25 -5.91 -13.29 -4.27
CA VAL A 25 -4.92 -14.38 -4.22
C VAL A 25 -3.91 -14.11 -5.34
N GLY A 26 -2.70 -13.69 -4.97
CA GLY A 26 -1.71 -13.18 -5.91
C GLY A 26 -2.04 -11.78 -6.45
N CYS A 27 -1.34 -11.32 -7.50
CA CYS A 27 -1.50 -9.97 -8.03
C CYS A 27 -1.13 -9.91 -9.52
N LYS A 28 -1.91 -9.18 -10.33
CA LYS A 28 -1.64 -8.97 -11.77
C LYS A 28 -0.63 -7.85 -12.05
N MET A 29 -0.33 -6.99 -11.06
CA MET A 29 0.42 -5.76 -11.31
C MET A 29 1.89 -6.00 -11.63
N ASN A 30 2.43 -7.16 -11.27
CA ASN A 30 3.79 -7.60 -11.60
C ASN A 30 4.87 -6.55 -11.29
N CYS A 31 4.75 -5.88 -10.13
CA CYS A 31 5.78 -4.93 -9.67
C CYS A 31 7.10 -5.67 -9.43
N LEU A 32 8.23 -5.11 -9.92
CA LEU A 32 9.54 -5.74 -9.89
C LEU A 32 9.99 -6.13 -8.47
N PHE A 33 9.62 -5.35 -7.49
CA PHE A 33 10.02 -5.47 -6.08
C PHE A 33 9.00 -6.24 -5.21
N CYS A 34 7.99 -6.90 -5.79
CA CYS A 34 6.90 -7.50 -5.03
C CYS A 34 6.79 -9.01 -5.29
N GLN A 35 6.93 -9.80 -4.24
CA GLN A 35 6.84 -11.26 -4.31
C GLN A 35 5.45 -11.74 -4.72
N THR A 36 4.38 -11.06 -4.24
CA THR A 36 3.01 -11.36 -4.63
C THR A 36 2.79 -11.20 -6.15
N GLY A 37 3.41 -10.18 -6.76
CA GLY A 37 3.32 -9.97 -8.21
C GLY A 37 4.02 -11.08 -9.01
N LYS A 38 5.13 -11.61 -8.48
CA LYS A 38 5.87 -12.74 -9.09
C LYS A 38 5.13 -14.07 -8.98
N GLN A 39 4.34 -14.25 -7.93
CA GLN A 39 3.49 -15.43 -7.76
C GLN A 39 2.42 -15.54 -8.85
N GLY A 40 2.02 -14.41 -9.46
CA GLY A 40 0.91 -14.35 -10.40
C GLY A 40 -0.43 -14.11 -9.73
N PHE A 41 -1.50 -14.20 -10.50
CA PHE A 41 -2.87 -13.93 -10.04
C PHE A 41 -3.72 -15.19 -10.13
N GLU A 42 -4.38 -15.54 -9.04
CA GLU A 42 -5.25 -16.73 -8.96
C GLU A 42 -6.74 -16.39 -8.75
N GLY A 43 -7.06 -15.17 -8.31
CA GLY A 43 -8.47 -14.76 -8.16
C GLY A 43 -8.68 -13.58 -7.21
N ASN A 44 -9.85 -12.99 -7.32
CA ASN A 44 -10.35 -11.97 -6.40
C ASN A 44 -10.90 -12.61 -5.13
N LEU A 45 -10.66 -11.99 -3.98
CA LEU A 45 -11.38 -12.30 -2.75
C LEU A 45 -12.76 -11.64 -2.79
N THR A 46 -13.77 -12.35 -2.33
CA THR A 46 -15.08 -11.73 -2.08
C THR A 46 -15.02 -10.79 -0.87
N ALA A 47 -16.01 -9.91 -0.73
CA ALA A 47 -16.10 -9.06 0.45
C ALA A 47 -16.15 -9.90 1.76
N ALA A 48 -16.80 -11.06 1.71
CA ALA A 48 -16.84 -12.00 2.84
C ALA A 48 -15.47 -12.59 3.15
N ASP A 49 -14.67 -12.96 2.12
CA ASP A 49 -13.30 -13.46 2.32
C ASP A 49 -12.40 -12.38 2.92
N ILE A 50 -12.56 -11.12 2.48
CA ILE A 50 -11.81 -9.98 3.03
C ILE A 50 -12.16 -9.78 4.51
N LEU A 51 -13.46 -9.74 4.85
CA LEU A 51 -13.92 -9.59 6.23
C LEU A 51 -13.52 -10.78 7.10
N ASN A 52 -13.51 -11.99 6.55
CA ASN A 52 -13.13 -13.19 7.28
C ASN A 52 -11.68 -13.17 7.76
N GLN A 53 -10.77 -12.45 7.08
CA GLN A 53 -9.40 -12.24 7.57
C GLN A 53 -9.40 -11.49 8.91
N ILE A 54 -10.37 -10.59 9.12
CA ILE A 54 -10.51 -9.81 10.36
C ILE A 54 -11.14 -10.69 11.44
N TYR A 55 -12.19 -11.43 11.09
CA TYR A 55 -12.91 -12.31 12.03
C TYR A 55 -12.12 -13.49 12.53
N SER A 56 -11.22 -14.00 11.69
CA SER A 56 -10.40 -15.16 12.04
C SER A 56 -9.23 -14.79 12.96
N LEU A 57 -9.03 -13.48 13.23
CA LEU A 57 -7.96 -13.02 14.10
C LEU A 57 -8.35 -13.18 15.58
N PRO A 58 -7.59 -13.96 16.39
CA PRO A 58 -7.84 -14.06 17.83
C PRO A 58 -7.82 -12.71 18.55
N GLU A 59 -6.95 -11.79 18.10
CA GLU A 59 -6.74 -10.45 18.68
C GLU A 59 -7.68 -9.37 18.10
N ILE A 60 -8.82 -9.74 17.52
CA ILE A 60 -9.75 -8.80 16.88
C ILE A 60 -10.18 -7.65 17.80
N SER A 61 -10.34 -7.89 19.10
CA SER A 61 -10.74 -6.87 20.06
C SER A 61 -9.69 -5.76 20.28
N SER A 62 -8.41 -6.05 19.99
CA SER A 62 -7.32 -5.07 20.12
C SER A 62 -7.07 -4.29 18.83
N LEU A 63 -7.76 -4.61 17.72
CA LEU A 63 -7.56 -3.93 16.46
C LEU A 63 -7.96 -2.45 16.52
N THR A 64 -7.03 -1.60 16.11
CA THR A 64 -7.26 -0.16 15.97
C THR A 64 -7.33 0.29 14.50
N ASN A 65 -6.65 -0.41 13.58
CA ASN A 65 -6.55 -0.03 12.18
C ASN A 65 -6.55 -1.24 11.26
N ILE A 66 -7.03 -1.02 10.03
CA ILE A 66 -6.95 -1.98 8.92
C ILE A 66 -6.26 -1.30 7.74
N VAL A 67 -5.34 -2.01 7.09
CA VAL A 67 -4.70 -1.56 5.86
C VAL A 67 -4.82 -2.62 4.77
N PHE A 68 -5.28 -2.23 3.60
CA PHE A 68 -5.36 -3.07 2.41
C PHE A 68 -4.01 -2.99 1.66
N MET A 69 -2.99 -3.59 2.27
CA MET A 69 -1.60 -3.58 1.77
C MET A 69 -1.00 -4.99 1.72
N GLY A 70 -1.84 -6.02 1.83
CA GLY A 70 -1.49 -7.42 1.69
C GLY A 70 -1.39 -7.83 0.22
N GLN A 71 -1.80 -9.05 -0.09
CA GLN A 71 -1.78 -9.56 -1.46
C GLN A 71 -2.87 -8.93 -2.32
N GLY A 72 -2.50 -8.59 -3.57
CA GLY A 72 -3.41 -8.05 -4.57
C GLY A 72 -3.39 -6.53 -4.69
N GLU A 73 -4.05 -6.06 -5.75
CA GLU A 73 -4.33 -4.65 -5.99
C GLU A 73 -5.81 -4.37 -5.64
N PRO A 74 -6.09 -3.59 -4.61
CA PRO A 74 -7.47 -3.35 -4.17
C PRO A 74 -8.36 -2.73 -5.26
N MET A 75 -7.81 -1.87 -6.12
CA MET A 75 -8.59 -1.25 -7.20
C MET A 75 -8.90 -2.25 -8.33
N ASP A 76 -8.14 -3.34 -8.49
CA ASP A 76 -8.48 -4.43 -9.44
C ASP A 76 -9.63 -5.32 -8.90
N ASN A 77 -9.90 -5.26 -7.60
CA ASN A 77 -11.02 -5.92 -6.91
C ASN A 77 -11.98 -4.92 -6.23
N LEU A 78 -12.20 -3.77 -6.84
CA LEU A 78 -12.81 -2.60 -6.21
C LEU A 78 -14.20 -2.86 -5.61
N ASP A 79 -15.08 -3.59 -6.31
CA ASP A 79 -16.45 -3.83 -5.84
C ASP A 79 -16.48 -4.58 -4.50
N ASN A 80 -15.63 -5.59 -4.33
CA ASN A 80 -15.52 -6.33 -3.08
C ASN A 80 -14.84 -5.50 -1.98
N VAL A 81 -13.84 -4.70 -2.35
CA VAL A 81 -13.15 -3.79 -1.40
C VAL A 81 -14.10 -2.71 -0.89
N LEU A 82 -14.88 -2.06 -1.77
CA LEU A 82 -15.89 -1.09 -1.39
C LEU A 82 -16.94 -1.72 -0.48
N ARG A 83 -17.42 -2.91 -0.82
CA ARG A 83 -18.41 -3.61 0.01
C ARG A 83 -17.85 -3.97 1.39
N ALA A 84 -16.61 -4.45 1.46
CA ALA A 84 -15.97 -4.76 2.73
C ALA A 84 -15.76 -3.49 3.59
N THR A 85 -15.26 -2.40 3.01
CA THR A 85 -15.10 -1.12 3.72
C THR A 85 -16.44 -0.53 4.15
N GLN A 86 -17.50 -0.67 3.35
CA GLN A 86 -18.86 -0.27 3.72
C GLN A 86 -19.37 -1.04 4.95
N VAL A 87 -19.21 -2.37 4.99
CA VAL A 87 -19.59 -3.18 6.16
C VAL A 87 -18.82 -2.74 7.40
N LEU A 88 -17.54 -2.40 7.26
CA LEU A 88 -16.72 -1.95 8.37
C LEU A 88 -17.15 -0.58 8.90
N THR A 89 -17.67 0.33 8.06
CA THR A 89 -17.91 1.72 8.43
C THR A 89 -19.38 2.08 8.64
N ALA A 90 -20.32 1.32 8.06
CA ALA A 90 -21.75 1.63 8.13
C ALA A 90 -22.35 1.43 9.54
N ASP A 91 -23.40 2.17 9.84
CA ASP A 91 -24.12 2.10 11.12
C ASP A 91 -24.76 0.74 11.39
N TRP A 92 -25.15 0.03 10.33
CA TRP A 92 -25.65 -1.34 10.39
C TRP A 92 -24.55 -2.41 10.44
N GLY A 93 -23.28 -2.01 10.30
CA GLY A 93 -22.12 -2.89 10.32
C GLY A 93 -21.30 -2.72 11.61
N TYR A 94 -19.96 -2.51 11.44
CA TYR A 94 -19.04 -2.39 12.58
C TYR A 94 -18.92 -0.98 13.15
N GLN A 95 -19.42 0.02 12.47
CA GLN A 95 -19.37 1.43 12.88
C GLN A 95 -17.93 1.95 13.11
N TRP A 96 -16.97 1.40 12.39
CA TRP A 96 -15.60 1.89 12.46
C TRP A 96 -15.48 3.25 11.76
N SER A 97 -14.72 4.14 12.37
CA SER A 97 -14.36 5.38 11.67
C SER A 97 -13.58 5.06 10.39
N PRO A 98 -13.92 5.64 9.24
CA PRO A 98 -13.14 5.50 7.99
C PRO A 98 -11.66 5.85 8.16
N LYS A 99 -11.33 6.72 9.14
CA LYS A 99 -9.94 7.09 9.50
C LYS A 99 -9.10 5.92 9.99
N ARG A 100 -9.72 4.82 10.38
CA ARG A 100 -9.04 3.59 10.83
C ARG A 100 -8.71 2.65 9.68
N ILE A 101 -9.15 2.98 8.46
CA ILE A 101 -9.02 2.12 7.28
C ILE A 101 -8.20 2.85 6.21
N THR A 102 -7.15 2.22 5.71
CA THR A 102 -6.35 2.71 4.59
C THR A 102 -6.38 1.70 3.45
N VAL A 103 -6.74 2.16 2.25
CA VAL A 103 -6.71 1.33 1.04
C VAL A 103 -5.53 1.79 0.19
N SER A 104 -4.65 0.85 -0.17
CA SER A 104 -3.52 1.11 -1.05
C SER A 104 -3.87 0.87 -2.51
N SER A 105 -3.21 1.58 -3.42
CA SER A 105 -3.33 1.35 -4.87
C SER A 105 -2.08 1.80 -5.63
N VAL A 106 -1.83 1.12 -6.76
CA VAL A 106 -0.85 1.56 -7.75
C VAL A 106 -1.36 2.71 -8.63
N GLY A 107 -2.67 3.01 -8.55
CA GLY A 107 -3.35 3.97 -9.42
C GLY A 107 -3.92 3.30 -10.68
N ILE A 108 -5.16 2.81 -10.63
CA ILE A 108 -5.88 2.26 -11.80
C ILE A 108 -6.93 3.28 -12.25
N LYS A 109 -6.81 3.73 -13.51
CA LYS A 109 -7.72 4.70 -14.12
C LYS A 109 -9.19 4.30 -13.92
N ASN A 110 -10.07 5.25 -13.69
CA ASN A 110 -11.49 5.10 -13.39
C ASN A 110 -11.81 4.38 -12.07
N LYS A 111 -11.02 3.39 -11.66
CA LYS A 111 -11.21 2.66 -10.40
C LYS A 111 -10.79 3.51 -9.20
N LEU A 112 -9.66 4.19 -9.30
CA LEU A 112 -9.21 5.12 -8.26
C LEU A 112 -10.21 6.25 -8.07
N LYS A 113 -10.70 6.86 -9.18
CA LYS A 113 -11.73 7.90 -9.11
C LYS A 113 -12.98 7.39 -8.40
N ARG A 114 -13.48 6.22 -8.80
CA ARG A 114 -14.66 5.62 -8.21
C ARG A 114 -14.46 5.34 -6.71
N PHE A 115 -13.29 4.85 -6.28
CA PHE A 115 -12.98 4.68 -4.86
C PHE A 115 -13.03 6.01 -4.09
N LEU A 116 -12.50 7.07 -4.68
CA LEU A 116 -12.51 8.41 -4.08
C LEU A 116 -13.91 8.99 -3.98
N ASP A 117 -14.81 8.66 -4.92
CA ASP A 117 -16.20 9.10 -4.91
C ASP A 117 -17.07 8.30 -3.92
N GLU A 118 -16.82 6.99 -3.75
CA GLU A 118 -17.71 6.08 -3.02
C GLU A 118 -17.21 5.70 -1.61
N SER A 119 -16.00 6.12 -1.20
CA SER A 119 -15.40 5.75 0.09
C SER A 119 -14.79 6.94 0.80
N GLU A 120 -14.97 7.01 2.12
CA GLU A 120 -14.32 7.98 3.01
C GLU A 120 -13.01 7.45 3.64
N CYS A 121 -12.61 6.22 3.33
CA CYS A 121 -11.38 5.62 3.82
C CYS A 121 -10.15 6.36 3.31
N HIS A 122 -9.05 6.29 4.05
CA HIS A 122 -7.76 6.84 3.62
C HIS A 122 -7.26 6.13 2.36
N ILE A 123 -6.57 6.89 1.50
CA ILE A 123 -5.91 6.38 0.30
C ILE A 123 -4.39 6.43 0.44
N ALA A 124 -3.73 5.34 0.07
CA ALA A 124 -2.27 5.26 -0.02
C ALA A 124 -1.88 4.90 -1.46
N ILE A 125 -1.08 5.73 -2.11
CA ILE A 125 -0.64 5.51 -3.49
C ILE A 125 0.79 4.97 -3.50
N SER A 126 0.98 3.82 -4.14
CA SER A 126 2.31 3.27 -4.43
C SER A 126 2.99 4.14 -5.49
N MET A 127 3.82 5.08 -5.05
CA MET A 127 4.57 5.98 -5.95
C MET A 127 5.87 5.32 -6.42
N HIS A 128 6.76 5.01 -5.52
CA HIS A 128 8.09 4.40 -5.67
C HIS A 128 9.04 5.07 -6.67
N SER A 129 8.55 5.89 -7.57
CA SER A 129 9.31 6.88 -8.35
C SER A 129 8.40 8.01 -8.83
N PRO A 130 8.84 9.28 -8.81
CA PRO A 130 8.14 10.39 -9.43
C PRO A 130 8.42 10.48 -10.94
N LEU A 131 9.39 9.73 -11.46
CA LEU A 131 9.84 9.75 -12.86
C LEU A 131 9.14 8.64 -13.65
N HIS A 132 8.42 9.00 -14.71
CA HIS A 132 7.61 8.10 -15.53
C HIS A 132 8.37 6.85 -15.99
N GLU A 133 9.48 7.02 -16.69
CA GLU A 133 10.26 5.90 -17.26
C GLU A 133 10.80 4.96 -16.17
N GLN A 134 11.24 5.53 -15.06
CA GLN A 134 11.73 4.72 -13.94
C GLN A 134 10.58 3.99 -13.24
N ARG A 135 9.45 4.68 -13.00
CA ARG A 135 8.28 4.04 -12.40
C ARG A 135 7.75 2.92 -13.29
N LEU A 136 7.77 3.10 -14.61
CA LEU A 136 7.38 2.08 -15.57
C LEU A 136 8.24 0.80 -15.46
N THR A 137 9.54 0.96 -15.21
CA THR A 137 10.45 -0.16 -15.00
C THR A 137 10.16 -0.89 -13.68
N LEU A 138 9.83 -0.15 -12.62
CA LEU A 138 9.52 -0.72 -11.31
C LEU A 138 8.11 -1.28 -11.23
N MET A 139 7.14 -0.62 -11.89
CA MET A 139 5.70 -0.87 -11.79
C MET A 139 5.03 -0.74 -13.16
N PRO A 140 4.74 -1.86 -13.85
CA PRO A 140 4.09 -1.83 -15.16
C PRO A 140 2.72 -1.13 -15.19
N ALA A 141 2.07 -0.98 -14.04
CA ALA A 141 0.81 -0.25 -13.88
C ALA A 141 0.90 1.22 -14.32
N GLU A 142 2.09 1.82 -14.35
CA GLU A 142 2.35 3.16 -14.89
C GLU A 142 1.82 3.34 -16.31
N ARG A 143 1.77 2.27 -17.12
CA ARG A 143 1.19 2.29 -18.48
C ARG A 143 -0.32 2.56 -18.49
N GLN A 144 -1.02 2.20 -17.43
CA GLN A 144 -2.47 2.39 -17.34
C GLN A 144 -2.82 3.78 -16.85
N MET A 145 -2.05 4.30 -15.88
CA MET A 145 -2.23 5.62 -15.32
C MET A 145 -0.88 6.13 -14.79
N ALA A 146 -0.36 7.15 -15.44
CA ALA A 146 0.91 7.77 -15.02
C ALA A 146 0.77 8.38 -13.62
N ILE A 147 1.85 8.37 -12.83
CA ILE A 147 1.83 8.95 -11.49
C ILE A 147 1.41 10.43 -11.49
N ALA A 148 1.77 11.16 -12.54
CA ALA A 148 1.34 12.55 -12.71
C ALA A 148 -0.19 12.68 -12.85
N ASP A 149 -0.83 11.75 -13.58
CA ASP A 149 -2.29 11.72 -13.72
C ASP A 149 -2.98 11.29 -12.43
N VAL A 150 -2.37 10.36 -11.69
CA VAL A 150 -2.84 9.99 -10.34
C VAL A 150 -2.85 11.22 -9.43
N VAL A 151 -1.76 11.98 -9.39
CA VAL A 151 -1.67 13.20 -8.57
C VAL A 151 -2.64 14.27 -9.06
N ALA A 152 -2.78 14.46 -10.37
CA ALA A 152 -3.76 15.40 -10.93
C ALA A 152 -5.20 15.04 -10.56
N LEU A 153 -5.55 13.76 -10.51
CA LEU A 153 -6.84 13.29 -10.01
C LEU A 153 -6.99 13.57 -8.52
N LEU A 154 -5.98 13.26 -7.70
CA LEU A 154 -6.03 13.46 -6.24
C LEU A 154 -6.21 14.95 -5.88
N LYS A 155 -5.63 15.88 -6.64
CA LYS A 155 -5.79 17.34 -6.43
C LYS A 155 -7.23 17.83 -6.62
N GLN A 156 -8.13 17.01 -7.14
CA GLN A 156 -9.56 17.33 -7.26
C GLN A 156 -10.37 17.01 -5.98
N TYR A 157 -9.72 16.41 -4.98
CA TYR A 157 -10.35 15.99 -3.72
C TYR A 157 -9.74 16.71 -2.51
N ASP A 158 -10.56 16.88 -1.48
CA ASP A 158 -10.12 17.46 -0.21
C ASP A 158 -9.55 16.39 0.74
N PHE A 159 -8.31 16.57 1.16
CA PHE A 159 -7.62 15.72 2.13
C PHE A 159 -7.26 16.45 3.42
N THR A 160 -7.76 17.67 3.61
CA THR A 160 -7.44 18.50 4.78
C THR A 160 -8.17 18.07 6.06
N HIS A 161 -9.30 17.38 5.92
CA HIS A 161 -10.19 17.07 7.05
C HIS A 161 -10.25 15.57 7.40
N GLN A 162 -11.19 14.84 6.79
CA GLN A 162 -11.54 13.48 7.18
C GLN A 162 -10.61 12.45 6.56
N ARG A 163 -10.49 12.48 5.24
CA ARG A 163 -9.68 11.57 4.47
C ARG A 163 -8.21 12.01 4.47
N ARG A 164 -7.29 11.05 4.41
CA ARG A 164 -5.86 11.31 4.20
C ARG A 164 -5.40 10.69 2.92
N CYS A 165 -4.48 11.40 2.23
CA CYS A 165 -3.71 10.90 1.11
C CYS A 165 -2.27 10.66 1.56
N SER A 166 -1.72 9.48 1.24
CA SER A 166 -0.29 9.21 1.43
C SER A 166 0.31 8.59 0.17
N PHE A 167 1.61 8.82 0.00
CA PHE A 167 2.41 8.14 -1.02
C PHE A 167 3.38 7.19 -0.34
N GLU A 168 3.34 5.94 -0.73
CA GLU A 168 4.27 4.92 -0.29
C GLU A 168 5.47 4.90 -1.23
N TYR A 169 6.68 5.03 -0.67
CA TYR A 169 7.90 5.18 -1.43
C TYR A 169 8.98 4.25 -0.88
N ILE A 170 9.13 3.07 -1.50
CA ILE A 170 10.26 2.18 -1.20
C ILE A 170 11.52 2.84 -1.74
N VAL A 171 12.54 2.96 -0.89
CA VAL A 171 13.80 3.59 -1.27
C VAL A 171 14.81 2.52 -1.67
N PHE A 172 15.11 2.48 -2.98
CA PHE A 172 16.09 1.56 -3.56
C PHE A 172 17.43 2.27 -3.72
N GLY A 173 18.49 1.68 -3.17
CA GLY A 173 19.85 2.24 -3.21
C GLY A 173 20.37 2.38 -4.64
N GLY A 174 20.82 3.58 -4.99
CA GLY A 174 21.34 3.91 -6.32
C GLY A 174 20.28 3.98 -7.44
N VAL A 175 19.00 3.78 -7.13
CA VAL A 175 17.91 3.81 -8.11
C VAL A 175 17.05 5.06 -7.95
N ASN A 176 16.35 5.19 -6.84
CA ASN A 176 15.39 6.28 -6.60
C ASN A 176 15.71 7.10 -5.32
N ASP A 177 16.93 7.00 -4.82
CA ASP A 177 17.43 7.59 -3.57
C ASP A 177 18.18 8.91 -3.73
N SER A 178 18.11 9.55 -4.89
CA SER A 178 18.85 10.79 -5.19
C SER A 178 18.02 12.06 -4.92
N MET A 179 18.72 13.20 -4.81
CA MET A 179 18.08 14.51 -4.66
C MET A 179 17.25 14.95 -5.87
N VAL A 180 17.47 14.34 -7.04
CA VAL A 180 16.61 14.55 -8.22
C VAL A 180 15.21 14.04 -7.91
N HIS A 181 15.11 12.83 -7.35
CA HIS A 181 13.82 12.25 -6.97
C HIS A 181 13.11 13.07 -5.89
N ALA A 182 13.85 13.53 -4.87
CA ALA A 182 13.26 14.37 -3.82
C ALA A 182 12.66 15.67 -4.38
N ARG A 183 13.39 16.34 -5.29
CA ARG A 183 12.89 17.55 -5.98
C ARG A 183 11.65 17.28 -6.82
N GLU A 184 11.66 16.19 -7.58
CA GLU A 184 10.52 15.82 -8.42
C GLU A 184 9.30 15.42 -7.58
N ILE A 185 9.47 14.75 -6.44
CA ILE A 185 8.36 14.50 -5.50
C ILE A 185 7.75 15.81 -5.03
N VAL A 186 8.56 16.77 -4.55
CA VAL A 186 8.07 18.08 -4.10
C VAL A 186 7.26 18.76 -5.21
N ARG A 187 7.84 18.84 -6.44
CA ARG A 187 7.18 19.45 -7.60
C ARG A 187 5.87 18.76 -7.97
N LEU A 188 5.86 17.43 -7.93
CA LEU A 188 4.71 16.63 -8.33
C LEU A 188 3.52 16.81 -7.38
N VAL A 189 3.79 16.82 -6.05
CA VAL A 189 2.75 16.90 -5.02
C VAL A 189 2.43 18.34 -4.60
N GLU A 190 3.05 19.35 -5.21
CA GLU A 190 2.80 20.76 -4.91
C GLU A 190 1.30 21.07 -4.95
N GLY A 191 0.76 21.68 -3.90
CA GLY A 191 -0.66 22.01 -3.76
C GLY A 191 -1.57 20.83 -3.39
N LEU A 192 -1.02 19.64 -3.12
CA LEU A 192 -1.76 18.50 -2.61
C LEU A 192 -1.46 18.27 -1.13
N GLU A 193 -2.48 18.29 -0.27
CA GLU A 193 -2.32 17.89 1.13
C GLU A 193 -2.10 16.39 1.23
N CYS A 194 -0.85 15.99 1.43
CA CYS A 194 -0.46 14.58 1.44
C CYS A 194 0.70 14.30 2.38
N ARG A 195 1.01 13.02 2.52
CA ARG A 195 2.18 12.52 3.26
C ARG A 195 3.01 11.61 2.37
N VAL A 196 4.31 11.53 2.62
CA VAL A 196 5.18 10.53 2.01
C VAL A 196 5.71 9.59 3.09
N ASN A 197 5.51 8.30 2.89
CA ASN A 197 6.04 7.26 3.75
C ASN A 197 7.23 6.60 3.05
N LEU A 198 8.43 6.87 3.51
CA LEU A 198 9.63 6.19 3.05
C LEU A 198 9.70 4.80 3.66
N ILE A 199 9.86 3.78 2.82
CA ILE A 199 9.86 2.37 3.21
C ILE A 199 11.22 1.77 2.91
N ARG A 200 11.79 1.03 3.87
CA ARG A 200 13.00 0.22 3.62
C ARG A 200 12.67 -0.95 2.72
N PHE A 201 13.48 -1.15 1.69
CA PHE A 201 13.34 -2.32 0.85
C PHE A 201 13.94 -3.55 1.52
N HIS A 202 13.21 -4.64 1.48
CA HIS A 202 13.67 -5.95 1.88
C HIS A 202 13.94 -6.79 0.65
N THR A 203 15.19 -7.24 0.51
CA THR A 203 15.62 -8.02 -0.66
C THR A 203 14.75 -9.25 -0.84
N ILE A 204 14.29 -9.46 -2.05
CA ILE A 204 13.56 -10.65 -2.47
C ILE A 204 14.38 -11.43 -3.50
N PRO A 205 14.22 -12.77 -3.59
CA PRO A 205 14.94 -13.57 -4.54
C PRO A 205 14.82 -13.07 -5.99
N ASP A 206 15.87 -13.19 -6.76
CA ASP A 206 15.93 -12.91 -8.21
C ASP A 206 15.58 -11.47 -8.61
N VAL A 207 15.74 -10.51 -7.69
CA VAL A 207 15.54 -9.08 -7.98
C VAL A 207 16.83 -8.31 -7.75
N PRO A 208 17.37 -7.63 -8.77
CA PRO A 208 18.62 -6.88 -8.68
C PRO A 208 18.42 -5.51 -8.03
N LEU A 209 17.69 -5.45 -6.94
CA LEU A 209 17.44 -4.25 -6.15
C LEU A 209 17.94 -4.46 -4.72
N HIS A 210 18.45 -3.38 -4.13
CA HIS A 210 18.83 -3.34 -2.72
C HIS A 210 18.26 -2.09 -2.05
N GLY A 211 18.13 -2.12 -0.73
CA GLY A 211 17.64 -0.96 0.03
C GLY A 211 18.69 0.15 0.10
N ALA A 212 18.22 1.38 0.18
CA ALA A 212 19.08 2.51 0.51
C ALA A 212 19.53 2.44 1.99
N ASP A 213 20.67 3.03 2.29
CA ASP A 213 21.14 3.17 3.66
C ASP A 213 20.28 4.19 4.46
N ASP A 214 20.33 4.09 5.78
CA ASP A 214 19.53 4.94 6.67
C ASP A 214 19.86 6.43 6.52
N LYS A 215 21.13 6.78 6.26
CA LYS A 215 21.55 8.16 6.09
C LYS A 215 20.90 8.79 4.85
N LYS A 216 20.81 8.05 3.74
CA LYS A 216 20.11 8.51 2.54
C LYS A 216 18.61 8.66 2.77
N MET A 217 18.00 7.74 3.50
CA MET A 217 16.59 7.85 3.86
C MET A 217 16.32 9.09 4.73
N GLU A 218 17.19 9.36 5.70
CA GLU A 218 17.09 10.57 6.53
C GLU A 218 17.24 11.85 5.70
N VAL A 219 18.22 11.91 4.80
CA VAL A 219 18.42 13.06 3.89
C VAL A 219 17.18 13.31 3.03
N LEU A 220 16.58 12.26 2.47
CA LEU A 220 15.34 12.37 1.69
C LEU A 220 14.17 12.88 2.55
N ARG A 221 13.96 12.28 3.74
CA ARG A 221 12.92 12.71 4.69
C ARG A 221 13.07 14.19 5.03
N ASP A 222 14.26 14.60 5.42
CA ASP A 222 14.54 15.96 5.89
C ASP A 222 14.36 16.98 4.75
N TYR A 223 14.81 16.63 3.54
CA TYR A 223 14.59 17.47 2.37
C TYR A 223 13.10 17.65 2.07
N LEU A 224 12.34 16.57 1.97
CA LEU A 224 10.91 16.59 1.68
C LEU A 224 10.14 17.38 2.76
N THR A 225 10.44 17.12 4.03
CA THR A 225 9.80 17.82 5.16
C THR A 225 10.11 19.32 5.15
N LYS A 226 11.37 19.69 4.88
CA LYS A 226 11.79 21.10 4.75
C LYS A 226 11.04 21.83 3.62
N HIS A 227 10.63 21.12 2.59
CA HIS A 227 9.90 21.68 1.44
C HIS A 227 8.38 21.48 1.54
N GLY A 228 7.86 21.29 2.77
CA GLY A 228 6.43 21.27 3.04
C GLY A 228 5.72 19.91 2.82
N VAL A 229 6.47 18.86 2.48
CA VAL A 229 5.90 17.51 2.32
C VAL A 229 6.15 16.71 3.59
N PHE A 230 5.11 16.50 4.40
CA PHE A 230 5.23 15.71 5.62
C PHE A 230 5.69 14.29 5.31
N THR A 231 6.89 13.94 5.80
CA THR A 231 7.54 12.68 5.43
C THR A 231 7.94 11.87 6.66
N THR A 232 7.66 10.57 6.64
CA THR A 232 8.07 9.63 7.69
C THR A 232 8.91 8.49 7.09
N ILE A 233 9.83 7.95 7.90
CA ILE A 233 10.48 6.67 7.61
C ILE A 233 9.70 5.60 8.39
N ARG A 234 9.05 4.66 7.66
CA ARG A 234 8.30 3.59 8.32
C ARG A 234 9.24 2.61 8.99
N ALA A 235 8.89 2.26 10.23
CA ALA A 235 9.56 1.15 10.90
C ALA A 235 9.30 -0.15 10.12
N SER A 236 10.37 -0.91 9.86
CA SER A 236 10.25 -2.25 9.29
C SER A 236 9.68 -3.19 10.34
N ARG A 237 8.61 -3.90 9.98
CA ARG A 237 7.96 -4.87 10.85
C ARG A 237 7.70 -6.14 10.08
N GLY A 238 7.74 -7.29 10.75
CA GLY A 238 7.48 -8.59 10.15
C GLY A 238 8.59 -9.08 9.20
N GLN A 239 9.82 -8.57 9.30
CA GLN A 239 10.97 -9.08 8.55
C GLN A 239 11.34 -10.50 8.95
N ASP A 240 11.30 -10.75 10.25
CA ASP A 240 11.64 -12.02 10.90
C ASP A 240 10.71 -13.17 10.50
N ILE A 241 9.50 -12.84 10.08
CA ILE A 241 8.46 -13.79 9.63
C ILE A 241 8.14 -13.68 8.14
N PHE A 242 8.96 -12.98 7.34
CA PHE A 242 8.73 -12.71 5.91
C PHE A 242 7.38 -12.04 5.59
N ALA A 243 6.85 -11.27 6.53
CA ALA A 243 5.56 -10.59 6.40
C ALA A 243 5.67 -9.07 6.21
N ALA A 244 6.87 -8.55 5.91
CA ALA A 244 7.05 -7.14 5.57
C ALA A 244 6.45 -6.81 4.20
N CYS A 245 6.20 -5.52 3.93
CA CYS A 245 5.63 -5.07 2.65
C CYS A 245 6.39 -5.63 1.45
N GLY A 246 5.67 -6.24 0.51
CA GLY A 246 6.22 -6.85 -0.70
C GLY A 246 6.73 -8.29 -0.54
N LEU A 247 6.78 -8.85 0.67
CA LEU A 247 7.26 -10.21 0.93
C LEU A 247 6.16 -11.27 0.95
N LEU A 248 4.89 -10.88 1.05
CA LEU A 248 3.78 -11.83 1.18
C LEU A 248 3.64 -12.72 -0.07
N THR A 249 3.50 -14.02 0.17
CA THR A 249 3.34 -15.02 -0.88
C THR A 249 2.51 -16.20 -0.35
N THR A 250 1.70 -16.80 -1.21
CA THR A 250 0.97 -18.04 -0.90
C THR A 250 1.82 -19.29 -1.12
N ALA A 251 3.13 -19.15 -1.41
CA ALA A 251 4.00 -20.30 -1.53
C ALA A 251 3.87 -21.15 -0.26
N LYS A 252 3.41 -22.39 -0.42
CA LYS A 252 3.46 -23.39 0.65
C LYS A 252 4.90 -23.45 1.13
N LYS A 253 5.18 -22.95 2.33
CA LYS A 253 6.37 -23.38 3.04
C LYS A 253 6.13 -24.87 3.26
N ASN A 254 6.87 -25.73 2.57
CA ASN A 254 7.02 -27.12 2.97
C ASN A 254 7.71 -27.08 4.34
N HIS A 255 6.91 -26.91 5.38
CA HIS A 255 7.32 -27.26 6.71
C HIS A 255 7.23 -28.79 6.75
N GLU A 256 8.31 -29.45 6.37
CA GLU A 256 8.59 -30.76 6.92
C GLU A 256 8.77 -30.56 8.42
N VAL A 257 7.84 -31.14 9.16
CA VAL A 257 7.93 -31.37 10.61
C VAL A 257 8.81 -32.60 10.82
#